data_07b096a27b3b7988aa7d733555aa2c6b
#
_entry.id   07b096a27b3b7988aa7d733555aa2c6b
#
_cell.length_a   1.000
_cell.length_b   1.000
_cell.length_c   1.000
_cell.angle_alpha   90.00
_cell.angle_beta   90.00
_cell.angle_gamma   90.00
#
_symmetry.space_group_name_H-M   'P 1'
#
loop_
_entity.id
_entity.type
_entity.pdbx_description
1 polymer ?
#
loop_
_entity_poly.entity_id
_entity_poly.type
_entity_poly.pdbx_seq_one_letter_code
_entity_poly.pdbx_strand_id
1 'polypeptide(L)'
;MLFPLRVIRRIHREGFRCIPEAIRFRIALHRQRPFLQTETALRQAEEDAYQAFIRRHEAPLSAPFTPTMRLSFLIPTYNTPPELLRALADSLLHQSCGAWEACFYDGASTRADTRELLQALTQEDNRFRVTFGAENRGIAGNTNAALTMATGEFVALCDHDDLLAPDAVRCILEAAQDGADFVYTDEDKVSADGTHFFEPHLKP
;
A
#
# COMPACT_ATOMS: atom_id res chain seq x y z
N MET A 1 -27.84 18.28 -4.48
CA MET A 1 -26.94 17.12 -4.33
C MET A 1 -25.51 17.66 -4.44
N LEU A 2 -24.88 17.95 -3.29
CA LEU A 2 -23.52 18.51 -3.25
C LEU A 2 -22.54 17.36 -3.51
N PHE A 3 -21.82 17.42 -4.62
CA PHE A 3 -20.67 16.54 -4.85
C PHE A 3 -19.63 16.83 -3.76
N PRO A 4 -19.12 15.81 -3.06
CA PRO A 4 -18.05 16.03 -2.08
C PRO A 4 -16.86 16.67 -2.79
N LEU A 5 -16.28 17.71 -2.18
CA LEU A 5 -15.07 18.42 -2.64
C LEU A 5 -13.92 17.47 -3.02
N ARG A 6 -13.93 16.25 -2.50
CA ARG A 6 -12.99 15.16 -2.77
C ARG A 6 -12.98 14.70 -4.23
N VAL A 7 -14.14 14.59 -4.87
CA VAL A 7 -14.27 14.22 -6.29
C VAL A 7 -13.68 15.31 -7.18
N ILE A 8 -13.87 16.59 -6.82
CA ILE A 8 -13.39 17.73 -7.59
C ILE A 8 -11.87 17.83 -7.58
N ARG A 9 -11.19 17.52 -6.46
CA ARG A 9 -9.71 17.55 -6.37
C ARG A 9 -9.05 16.41 -7.14
N ARG A 10 -9.66 15.24 -7.17
CA ARG A 10 -9.19 14.12 -7.99
C ARG A 10 -9.30 14.44 -9.49
N ILE A 11 -10.37 15.12 -9.91
CA ILE A 11 -10.53 15.64 -11.28
C ILE A 11 -9.40 16.58 -11.68
N HIS A 12 -8.90 17.39 -10.76
CA HIS A 12 -7.81 18.33 -11.03
C HIS A 12 -6.45 17.64 -11.25
N ARG A 13 -6.23 16.46 -10.66
CA ARG A 13 -4.98 15.69 -10.81
C ARG A 13 -4.98 14.70 -11.97
N GLU A 14 -6.06 13.94 -12.15
CA GLU A 14 -6.14 12.81 -13.09
C GLU A 14 -6.91 13.15 -14.38
N GLY A 15 -7.44 14.38 -14.50
CA GLY A 15 -8.28 14.80 -15.61
C GLY A 15 -9.65 14.12 -15.62
N PHE A 16 -10.48 14.49 -16.60
CA PHE A 16 -11.88 14.04 -16.72
C PHE A 16 -12.10 12.53 -16.94
N ARG A 17 -11.02 11.75 -17.15
CA ARG A 17 -11.12 10.31 -17.47
C ARG A 17 -11.51 9.44 -16.27
N CYS A 18 -11.17 9.82 -15.04
CA CYS A 18 -11.49 9.02 -13.84
C CYS A 18 -12.91 9.24 -13.31
N ILE A 19 -13.54 10.37 -13.63
CA ILE A 19 -14.89 10.72 -13.14
C ILE A 19 -15.97 9.75 -13.60
N PRO A 20 -16.02 9.33 -14.89
CA PRO A 20 -17.14 8.51 -15.36
C PRO A 20 -17.28 7.19 -14.59
N GLU A 21 -16.18 6.59 -14.14
CA GLU A 21 -16.22 5.27 -13.48
C GLU A 21 -16.61 5.35 -12.01
N ALA A 22 -16.03 6.26 -11.24
CA ALA A 22 -16.42 6.45 -9.84
C ALA A 22 -17.86 6.95 -9.71
N ILE A 23 -18.32 7.77 -10.67
CA ILE A 23 -19.73 8.22 -10.74
C ILE A 23 -20.64 7.09 -11.20
N ARG A 24 -20.26 6.31 -12.22
CA ARG A 24 -21.01 5.13 -12.67
C ARG A 24 -21.16 4.10 -11.57
N PHE A 25 -20.11 3.85 -10.82
CA PHE A 25 -20.12 2.97 -9.66
C PHE A 25 -21.11 3.43 -8.60
N ARG A 26 -21.06 4.70 -8.18
CA ARG A 26 -22.02 5.28 -7.21
C ARG A 26 -23.46 5.35 -7.72
N ILE A 27 -23.64 5.62 -9.00
CA ILE A 27 -24.98 5.61 -9.62
C ILE A 27 -25.52 4.18 -9.69
N ALA A 28 -24.68 3.19 -10.04
CA ALA A 28 -25.08 1.79 -10.05
C ALA A 28 -25.49 1.31 -8.66
N LEU A 29 -24.69 1.59 -7.63
CA LEU A 29 -25.01 1.32 -6.22
C LEU A 29 -26.32 2.01 -5.79
N HIS A 30 -26.51 3.29 -6.14
CA HIS A 30 -27.72 4.02 -5.77
C HIS A 30 -28.97 3.51 -6.48
N ARG A 31 -28.85 3.03 -7.71
CA ARG A 31 -29.96 2.40 -8.47
C ARG A 31 -30.32 1.00 -7.95
N GLN A 32 -29.36 0.27 -7.38
CA GLN A 32 -29.60 -1.05 -6.78
C GLN A 32 -30.20 -0.98 -5.36
N ARG A 33 -29.99 0.13 -4.62
CA ARG A 33 -30.53 0.33 -3.26
C ARG A 33 -32.02 -0.02 -3.09
N PRO A 34 -32.92 0.36 -3.99
CA PRO A 34 -34.36 0.03 -3.85
C PRO A 34 -34.66 -1.47 -3.98
N PHE A 35 -33.77 -2.25 -4.59
CA PHE A 35 -33.94 -3.67 -4.84
C PHE A 35 -33.28 -4.57 -3.77
N LEU A 36 -32.46 -3.98 -2.88
CA LEU A 36 -31.77 -4.69 -1.82
C LEU A 36 -32.59 -4.64 -0.54
N GLN A 37 -33.24 -5.76 -0.19
CA GLN A 37 -34.18 -5.84 0.91
C GLN A 37 -33.53 -5.91 2.30
N THR A 38 -32.20 -6.08 2.39
CA THR A 38 -31.45 -6.19 3.65
C THR A 38 -30.13 -5.43 3.61
N GLU A 39 -29.68 -4.94 4.77
CA GLU A 39 -28.36 -4.31 4.92
C GLU A 39 -27.21 -5.25 4.50
N THR A 40 -27.36 -6.53 4.76
CA THR A 40 -26.39 -7.58 4.37
C THR A 40 -26.25 -7.67 2.84
N ALA A 41 -27.37 -7.65 2.10
CA ALA A 41 -27.32 -7.68 0.65
C ALA A 41 -26.71 -6.39 0.04
N LEU A 42 -26.91 -5.25 0.72
CA LEU A 42 -26.29 -3.98 0.31
C LEU A 42 -24.76 -4.03 0.50
N ARG A 43 -24.29 -4.51 1.65
CA ARG A 43 -22.86 -4.69 1.93
C ARG A 43 -22.22 -5.65 0.93
N GLN A 44 -22.85 -6.79 0.66
CA GLN A 44 -22.33 -7.75 -0.32
C GLN A 44 -22.23 -7.15 -1.72
N ALA A 45 -23.23 -6.39 -2.15
CA ALA A 45 -23.19 -5.73 -3.45
C ALA A 45 -22.11 -4.62 -3.53
N GLU A 46 -21.85 -3.91 -2.42
CA GLU A 46 -20.76 -2.93 -2.31
C GLU A 46 -19.41 -3.63 -2.40
N GLU A 47 -19.26 -4.74 -1.74
CA GLU A 47 -18.06 -5.57 -1.70
C GLU A 47 -17.75 -6.20 -3.06
N ASP A 48 -18.74 -6.83 -3.71
CA ASP A 48 -18.62 -7.40 -5.06
C ASP A 48 -18.22 -6.35 -6.10
N ALA A 49 -18.78 -5.15 -5.97
CA ALA A 49 -18.48 -4.04 -6.85
C ALA A 49 -17.07 -3.50 -6.61
N TYR A 50 -16.57 -3.50 -5.37
CA TYR A 50 -15.21 -3.13 -5.05
C TYR A 50 -14.20 -4.16 -5.56
N GLN A 51 -14.47 -5.45 -5.39
CA GLN A 51 -13.64 -6.51 -5.98
C GLN A 51 -13.55 -6.41 -7.52
N ALA A 52 -14.64 -6.06 -8.18
CA ALA A 52 -14.65 -5.82 -9.62
C ALA A 52 -13.82 -4.58 -10.02
N PHE A 53 -13.83 -3.54 -9.18
CA PHE A 53 -13.00 -2.34 -9.36
C PHE A 53 -11.51 -2.69 -9.25
N ILE A 54 -11.09 -3.39 -8.20
CA ILE A 54 -9.70 -3.82 -8.00
C ILE A 54 -9.22 -4.62 -9.22
N ARG A 55 -9.93 -5.70 -9.59
CA ARG A 55 -9.55 -6.52 -10.76
C ARG A 55 -9.36 -5.73 -12.05
N ARG A 56 -10.03 -4.60 -12.18
CA ARG A 56 -9.96 -3.75 -13.38
C ARG A 56 -8.83 -2.73 -13.33
N HIS A 57 -8.45 -2.27 -12.14
CA HIS A 57 -7.54 -1.15 -11.94
C HIS A 57 -6.17 -1.55 -11.38
N GLU A 58 -6.01 -2.78 -10.91
CA GLU A 58 -4.72 -3.32 -10.46
C GLU A 58 -3.95 -4.06 -11.57
N ALA A 59 -4.36 -3.92 -12.83
CA ALA A 59 -3.50 -4.35 -13.93
C ALA A 59 -2.25 -3.45 -13.98
N PRO A 60 -1.03 -4.04 -14.03
CA PRO A 60 0.19 -3.26 -14.05
C PRO A 60 0.18 -2.19 -15.13
N LEU A 61 0.61 -0.99 -14.78
CA LEU A 61 0.66 0.14 -15.70
C LEU A 61 1.65 -0.18 -16.84
N SER A 62 1.16 -0.21 -18.07
CA SER A 62 1.93 -0.62 -19.25
C SER A 62 2.79 0.50 -19.85
N ALA A 63 2.56 1.76 -19.49
CA ALA A 63 3.32 2.88 -20.02
C ALA A 63 4.78 2.85 -19.50
N PRO A 64 5.80 3.17 -20.31
CA PRO A 64 7.18 3.26 -19.83
C PRO A 64 7.32 4.29 -18.70
N PHE A 65 8.03 3.93 -17.64
CA PHE A 65 8.39 4.83 -16.55
C PHE A 65 9.87 4.67 -16.24
N THR A 66 10.59 5.78 -16.15
CA THR A 66 12.00 5.80 -15.76
C THR A 66 12.13 6.56 -14.44
N PRO A 67 12.34 5.87 -13.33
CA PRO A 67 12.50 6.51 -12.03
C PRO A 67 13.84 7.27 -11.99
N THR A 68 13.80 8.50 -11.53
CA THR A 68 15.00 9.32 -11.25
C THR A 68 15.32 9.42 -9.77
N MET A 69 14.43 8.89 -8.94
CA MET A 69 14.50 8.87 -7.48
C MET A 69 14.28 7.45 -6.95
N ARG A 70 14.64 7.22 -5.71
CA ARG A 70 14.43 5.96 -4.97
C ARG A 70 13.49 6.19 -3.79
N LEU A 71 12.65 5.21 -3.51
CA LEU A 71 11.76 5.17 -2.36
C LEU A 71 12.33 4.22 -1.29
N SER A 72 12.50 4.71 -0.06
CA SER A 72 12.89 3.87 1.09
C SER A 72 11.67 3.59 1.96
N PHE A 73 11.27 2.33 2.06
CA PHE A 73 10.24 1.91 3.01
C PHE A 73 10.85 1.77 4.41
N LEU A 74 10.25 2.42 5.39
CA LEU A 74 10.63 2.34 6.80
C LEU A 74 9.71 1.36 7.51
N ILE A 75 10.23 0.19 7.86
CA ILE A 75 9.44 -0.94 8.35
C ILE A 75 9.91 -1.33 9.76
N PRO A 76 9.28 -0.79 10.82
CA PRO A 76 9.54 -1.22 12.17
C PRO A 76 8.94 -2.61 12.40
N THR A 77 9.71 -3.55 12.93
CA THR A 77 9.27 -4.92 13.23
C THR A 77 9.49 -5.27 14.70
N TYR A 78 8.57 -6.03 15.26
CA TYR A 78 8.71 -6.62 16.59
C TYR A 78 7.82 -7.84 16.75
N ASN A 79 8.41 -9.03 16.84
CA ASN A 79 7.71 -10.31 16.98
C ASN A 79 6.62 -10.56 15.91
N THR A 80 6.81 -10.00 14.73
CA THR A 80 5.87 -10.13 13.60
C THR A 80 5.81 -11.59 13.15
N PRO A 81 4.63 -12.17 12.95
CA PRO A 81 4.48 -13.50 12.35
C PRO A 81 5.21 -13.58 11.00
N PRO A 82 6.02 -14.63 10.74
CA PRO A 82 6.79 -14.74 9.50
C PRO A 82 5.94 -14.69 8.23
N GLU A 83 4.72 -15.22 8.29
CA GLU A 83 3.78 -15.20 7.18
C GLU A 83 3.40 -13.78 6.73
N LEU A 84 3.23 -12.85 7.67
CA LEU A 84 2.94 -11.45 7.36
C LEU A 84 4.16 -10.75 6.77
N LEU A 85 5.34 -10.93 7.38
CA LEU A 85 6.60 -10.40 6.83
C LEU A 85 6.89 -10.94 5.43
N ARG A 86 6.61 -12.23 5.19
CA ARG A 86 6.80 -12.83 3.87
C ARG A 86 5.84 -12.21 2.85
N ALA A 87 4.57 -12.05 3.21
CA ALA A 87 3.57 -11.44 2.35
C ALA A 87 3.94 -9.99 1.97
N LEU A 88 4.38 -9.18 2.94
CA LEU A 88 4.90 -7.84 2.67
C LEU A 88 6.11 -7.87 1.73
N ALA A 89 7.11 -8.72 2.01
CA ALA A 89 8.30 -8.85 1.18
C ALA A 89 7.95 -9.27 -0.26
N ASP A 90 7.03 -10.21 -0.42
CA ASP A 90 6.52 -10.63 -1.74
C ASP A 90 5.82 -9.47 -2.47
N SER A 91 5.02 -8.67 -1.79
CA SER A 91 4.37 -7.50 -2.39
C SER A 91 5.38 -6.46 -2.87
N LEU A 92 6.52 -6.31 -2.17
CA LEU A 92 7.63 -5.45 -2.58
C LEU A 92 8.38 -6.04 -3.79
N LEU A 93 8.67 -7.33 -3.79
CA LEU A 93 9.34 -8.01 -4.91
C LEU A 93 8.53 -7.96 -6.20
N HIS A 94 7.19 -7.95 -6.10
CA HIS A 94 6.27 -7.88 -7.23
C HIS A 94 5.95 -6.45 -7.70
N GLN A 95 6.59 -5.42 -7.14
CA GLN A 95 6.40 -4.05 -7.63
C GLN A 95 6.83 -3.89 -9.09
N SER A 96 6.02 -3.23 -9.89
CA SER A 96 6.30 -2.92 -11.31
C SER A 96 7.50 -1.98 -11.50
N CYS A 97 7.85 -1.20 -10.47
CA CYS A 97 9.02 -0.34 -10.43
C CYS A 97 10.02 -0.82 -9.38
N GLY A 98 11.26 -1.09 -9.80
CA GLY A 98 12.31 -1.59 -8.93
C GLY A 98 13.11 -0.52 -8.16
N ALA A 99 12.76 0.74 -8.25
CA ALA A 99 13.49 1.85 -7.61
C ALA A 99 13.09 2.04 -6.14
N TRP A 100 13.20 0.97 -5.36
CA TRP A 100 12.91 0.97 -3.93
C TRP A 100 13.97 0.25 -3.12
N GLU A 101 13.97 0.49 -1.82
CA GLU A 101 14.61 -0.32 -0.79
C GLU A 101 13.68 -0.45 0.41
N ALA A 102 13.82 -1.52 1.19
CA ALA A 102 13.07 -1.77 2.41
C ALA A 102 14.01 -1.84 3.60
N CYS A 103 13.85 -0.88 4.50
CA CYS A 103 14.66 -0.72 5.72
C CYS A 103 13.91 -1.31 6.91
N PHE A 104 14.12 -2.59 7.19
CA PHE A 104 13.57 -3.27 8.35
C PHE A 104 14.41 -2.97 9.59
N TYR A 105 13.79 -2.43 10.62
CA TYR A 105 14.40 -2.34 11.95
C TYR A 105 13.68 -3.25 12.92
N ASP A 106 14.35 -4.32 13.32
CA ASP A 106 13.82 -5.25 14.29
C ASP A 106 14.08 -4.77 15.73
N GLY A 107 13.01 -4.43 16.43
CA GLY A 107 13.03 -3.92 17.81
C GLY A 107 13.30 -5.00 18.86
N ALA A 108 14.34 -5.81 18.68
CA ALA A 108 14.72 -6.91 19.57
C ALA A 108 13.65 -8.01 19.66
N SER A 109 13.17 -8.51 18.54
CA SER A 109 12.25 -9.65 18.50
C SER A 109 12.82 -10.85 19.25
N THR A 110 11.97 -11.48 20.05
CA THR A 110 12.29 -12.72 20.77
C THR A 110 11.93 -13.97 19.97
N ARG A 111 11.12 -13.83 18.91
CA ARG A 111 10.76 -14.91 17.99
C ARG A 111 11.94 -15.21 17.07
N ALA A 112 12.43 -16.44 17.13
CA ALA A 112 13.55 -16.90 16.30
C ALA A 112 13.16 -16.90 14.81
N ASP A 113 11.95 -17.40 14.48
CA ASP A 113 11.42 -17.49 13.12
C ASP A 113 11.30 -16.13 12.41
N THR A 114 10.90 -15.06 13.14
CA THR A 114 10.88 -13.69 12.64
C THR A 114 12.30 -13.23 12.25
N ARG A 115 13.27 -13.47 13.13
CA ARG A 115 14.66 -13.03 12.92
C ARG A 115 15.34 -13.82 11.79
N GLU A 116 15.05 -15.11 11.70
CA GLU A 116 15.56 -15.99 10.62
C GLU A 116 15.03 -15.53 9.26
N LEU A 117 13.72 -15.22 9.16
CA LEU A 117 13.14 -14.69 7.93
C LEU A 117 13.75 -13.35 7.54
N LEU A 118 13.85 -12.39 8.48
CA LEU A 118 14.48 -11.09 8.20
C LEU A 118 15.92 -11.25 7.69
N GLN A 119 16.68 -12.16 8.26
CA GLN A 119 18.03 -12.46 7.80
C GLN A 119 18.02 -13.10 6.40
N ALA A 120 17.10 -14.01 6.11
CA ALA A 120 16.95 -14.64 4.81
C ALA A 120 16.60 -13.63 3.70
N LEU A 121 15.74 -12.66 3.99
CA LEU A 121 15.38 -11.60 3.04
C LEU A 121 16.61 -10.82 2.54
N THR A 122 17.59 -10.54 3.39
CA THR A 122 18.83 -9.85 2.98
C THR A 122 19.70 -10.65 2.01
N GLN A 123 19.52 -11.96 1.96
CA GLN A 123 20.22 -12.85 1.03
C GLN A 123 19.43 -13.07 -0.26
N GLU A 124 18.10 -12.87 -0.20
CA GLU A 124 17.20 -13.04 -1.33
C GLU A 124 17.30 -11.87 -2.31
N ASP A 125 17.30 -10.63 -1.79
CA ASP A 125 17.39 -9.41 -2.60
C ASP A 125 18.12 -8.30 -1.84
N ASN A 126 19.09 -7.67 -2.47
CA ASN A 126 19.93 -6.62 -1.86
C ASN A 126 19.18 -5.32 -1.53
N ARG A 127 17.95 -5.15 -2.00
CA ARG A 127 17.07 -4.05 -1.64
C ARG A 127 16.49 -4.21 -0.24
N PHE A 128 16.49 -5.41 0.33
CA PHE A 128 16.13 -5.65 1.73
C PHE A 128 17.33 -5.37 2.65
N ARG A 129 17.15 -4.42 3.53
CA ARG A 129 18.14 -4.02 4.52
C ARG A 129 17.57 -4.23 5.91
N VAL A 130 18.30 -4.91 6.76
CA VAL A 130 17.83 -5.27 8.11
C VAL A 130 18.83 -4.82 9.16
N THR A 131 18.34 -4.20 10.21
CA THR A 131 19.10 -3.93 11.43
C THR A 131 18.36 -4.50 12.63
N PHE A 132 19.07 -5.27 13.44
CA PHE A 132 18.56 -5.85 14.68
C PHE A 132 18.91 -4.92 15.85
N GLY A 133 17.90 -4.30 16.46
CA GLY A 133 18.04 -3.47 17.64
C GLY A 133 18.34 -4.28 18.91
N ALA A 134 18.90 -3.62 19.89
CA ALA A 134 19.14 -4.22 21.21
C ALA A 134 17.91 -4.17 22.13
N GLU A 135 16.95 -3.30 21.82
CA GLU A 135 15.73 -3.07 22.59
C GLU A 135 14.57 -2.63 21.68
N ASN A 136 13.34 -2.85 22.14
CA ASN A 136 12.16 -2.32 21.47
C ASN A 136 11.89 -0.89 21.94
N ARG A 137 12.04 0.07 21.02
CA ARG A 137 11.81 1.51 21.26
C ARG A 137 10.40 1.97 20.92
N GLY A 138 9.48 1.02 20.70
CA GLY A 138 8.14 1.30 20.20
C GLY A 138 8.13 1.71 18.73
N ILE A 139 6.95 1.93 18.18
CA ILE A 139 6.76 2.21 16.74
C ILE A 139 7.64 3.41 16.32
N ALA A 140 7.48 4.55 16.94
CA ALA A 140 8.20 5.77 16.57
C ALA A 140 9.74 5.62 16.68
N GLY A 141 10.23 5.00 17.76
CA GLY A 141 11.66 4.79 17.97
C GLY A 141 12.27 3.83 16.96
N ASN A 142 11.57 2.73 16.65
CA ASN A 142 12.00 1.76 15.66
C ASN A 142 11.95 2.33 14.23
N THR A 143 10.89 3.12 13.90
CA THR A 143 10.78 3.82 12.62
C THR A 143 11.91 4.85 12.43
N ASN A 144 12.24 5.64 13.47
CA ASN A 144 13.37 6.56 13.41
C ASN A 144 14.71 5.83 13.23
N ALA A 145 14.85 4.64 13.81
CA ALA A 145 16.03 3.82 13.59
C ALA A 145 16.08 3.26 12.15
N ALA A 146 14.95 2.83 11.58
CA ALA A 146 14.86 2.45 10.17
C ALA A 146 15.22 3.62 9.24
N LEU A 147 14.80 4.84 9.57
CA LEU A 147 15.13 6.05 8.80
C LEU A 147 16.64 6.27 8.67
N THR A 148 17.44 5.91 9.67
CA THR A 148 18.92 6.05 9.58
C THR A 148 19.54 5.13 8.52
N MET A 149 18.80 4.13 8.04
CA MET A 149 19.24 3.20 6.99
C MET A 149 18.84 3.68 5.60
N ALA A 150 17.84 4.56 5.50
CA ALA A 150 17.28 5.00 4.23
C ALA A 150 18.31 5.75 3.38
N THR A 151 18.33 5.45 2.08
CA THR A 151 19.19 6.11 1.08
C THR A 151 18.41 6.75 -0.06
N GLY A 152 17.10 6.54 -0.14
CA GLY A 152 16.23 7.14 -1.14
C GLY A 152 15.91 8.61 -0.82
N GLU A 153 15.57 9.34 -1.85
CA GLU A 153 15.15 10.75 -1.75
C GLU A 153 13.79 10.91 -1.09
N PHE A 154 12.97 9.86 -1.16
CA PHE A 154 11.68 9.77 -0.49
C PHE A 154 11.65 8.60 0.48
N VAL A 155 10.90 8.77 1.55
CA VAL A 155 10.62 7.71 2.53
C VAL A 155 9.13 7.41 2.59
N ALA A 156 8.77 6.14 2.73
CA ALA A 156 7.41 5.68 2.98
C ALA A 156 7.34 4.99 4.34
N LEU A 157 6.37 5.37 5.15
CA LEU A 157 6.03 4.62 6.36
C LEU A 157 5.21 3.41 5.94
N CYS A 158 5.59 2.23 6.40
CA CYS A 158 4.92 0.98 6.08
C CYS A 158 4.92 0.07 7.30
N ASP A 159 3.77 -0.41 7.70
CA ASP A 159 3.67 -1.36 8.79
C ASP A 159 4.08 -2.76 8.31
N HIS A 160 4.55 -3.57 9.24
CA HIS A 160 5.15 -4.88 8.96
C HIS A 160 4.14 -5.97 8.52
N ASP A 161 2.86 -5.67 8.54
CA ASP A 161 1.72 -6.52 8.18
C ASP A 161 0.87 -5.94 7.04
N ASP A 162 1.34 -4.87 6.40
CA ASP A 162 0.71 -4.29 5.23
C ASP A 162 1.11 -5.00 3.93
N LEU A 163 0.28 -4.84 2.90
CA LEU A 163 0.55 -5.23 1.52
C LEU A 163 0.55 -4.02 0.62
N LEU A 164 1.39 -4.03 -0.39
CA LEU A 164 1.48 -2.96 -1.37
C LEU A 164 0.85 -3.39 -2.70
N ALA A 165 0.01 -2.54 -3.27
CA ALA A 165 -0.49 -2.72 -4.63
C ALA A 165 0.69 -2.76 -5.64
N PRO A 166 0.58 -3.52 -6.76
CA PRO A 166 1.71 -3.77 -7.67
C PRO A 166 2.38 -2.52 -8.26
N ASP A 167 1.65 -1.41 -8.38
CA ASP A 167 2.15 -0.15 -8.92
C ASP A 167 2.41 0.93 -7.85
N ALA A 168 2.38 0.59 -6.56
CA ALA A 168 2.50 1.56 -5.47
C ALA A 168 3.79 2.40 -5.57
N VAL A 169 4.94 1.73 -5.72
CA VAL A 169 6.24 2.42 -5.87
C VAL A 169 6.24 3.36 -7.07
N ARG A 170 5.73 2.90 -8.20
CA ARG A 170 5.66 3.69 -9.42
C ARG A 170 4.80 4.93 -9.23
N CYS A 171 3.58 4.78 -8.72
CA CYS A 171 2.65 5.89 -8.52
C CYS A 171 3.21 6.94 -7.55
N ILE A 172 3.89 6.52 -6.49
CA ILE A 172 4.53 7.43 -5.53
C ILE A 172 5.67 8.21 -6.22
N LEU A 173 6.53 7.51 -6.96
CA LEU A 173 7.67 8.15 -7.63
C LEU A 173 7.24 9.03 -8.81
N GLU A 174 6.18 8.69 -9.54
CA GLU A 174 5.58 9.58 -10.55
C GLU A 174 5.10 10.88 -9.89
N ALA A 175 4.36 10.81 -8.79
CA ALA A 175 3.91 11.99 -8.07
C ALA A 175 5.08 12.84 -7.54
N ALA A 176 6.12 12.19 -7.03
CA ALA A 176 7.34 12.87 -6.56
C ALA A 176 8.08 13.57 -7.72
N GLN A 177 8.22 12.93 -8.87
CA GLN A 177 8.85 13.53 -10.07
C GLN A 177 8.03 14.71 -10.63
N ASP A 178 6.72 14.68 -10.43
CA ASP A 178 5.82 15.79 -10.77
C ASP A 178 5.84 16.94 -9.73
N GLY A 179 6.72 16.85 -8.72
CA GLY A 179 6.98 17.91 -7.74
C GLY A 179 6.16 17.80 -6.45
N ALA A 180 5.63 16.63 -6.11
CA ALA A 180 5.01 16.43 -4.81
C ALA A 180 6.07 16.21 -3.73
N ASP A 181 6.03 17.02 -2.66
CA ASP A 181 6.89 16.84 -1.48
C ASP A 181 6.29 15.86 -0.46
N PHE A 182 4.98 15.63 -0.54
CA PHE A 182 4.24 14.74 0.34
C PHE A 182 3.18 13.98 -0.44
N VAL A 183 3.21 12.66 -0.34
CA VAL A 183 2.27 11.75 -1.02
C VAL A 183 1.55 10.92 0.03
N TYR A 184 0.25 10.77 -0.09
CA TYR A 184 -0.55 9.82 0.68
C TYR A 184 -1.43 9.02 -0.26
N THR A 185 -1.63 7.76 0.05
CA THR A 185 -2.33 6.79 -0.78
C THR A 185 -3.71 6.48 -0.23
N ASP A 186 -4.59 6.03 -1.09
CA ASP A 186 -5.77 5.29 -0.66
C ASP A 186 -5.33 3.98 0.00
N GLU A 187 -6.18 3.43 0.85
CA GLU A 187 -5.95 2.15 1.53
C GLU A 187 -7.24 1.36 1.61
N ASP A 188 -7.14 0.08 1.73
CA ASP A 188 -8.22 -0.86 2.02
C ASP A 188 -7.75 -1.91 3.01
N LYS A 189 -8.63 -2.83 3.37
CA LYS A 189 -8.28 -4.00 4.16
C LYS A 189 -8.27 -5.23 3.30
N VAL A 190 -7.42 -6.17 3.65
CA VAL A 190 -7.34 -7.47 2.98
C VAL A 190 -7.61 -8.60 3.98
N SER A 191 -8.28 -9.66 3.53
CA SER A 191 -8.49 -10.86 4.32
C SER A 191 -7.16 -11.56 4.64
N ALA A 192 -7.12 -12.35 5.71
CA ALA A 192 -5.91 -13.04 6.16
C ALA A 192 -5.27 -13.97 5.10
N ASP A 193 -6.05 -14.42 4.11
CA ASP A 193 -5.57 -15.22 2.97
C ASP A 193 -5.09 -14.37 1.78
N GLY A 194 -5.14 -13.04 1.88
CA GLY A 194 -4.69 -12.11 0.84
C GLY A 194 -5.57 -12.03 -0.40
N THR A 195 -6.77 -12.63 -0.40
CA THR A 195 -7.59 -12.79 -1.61
C THR A 195 -8.78 -11.86 -1.71
N HIS A 196 -9.24 -11.30 -0.60
CA HIS A 196 -10.44 -10.49 -0.55
C HIS A 196 -10.16 -9.11 0.06
N PHE A 197 -10.39 -8.05 -0.73
CA PHE A 197 -10.18 -6.66 -0.35
C PHE A 197 -11.51 -6.01 0.02
N PHE A 198 -11.54 -5.24 1.11
CA PHE A 198 -12.76 -4.65 1.64
C PHE A 198 -12.50 -3.33 2.39
N GLU A 199 -13.55 -2.61 2.72
CA GLU A 199 -13.51 -1.33 3.45
C GLU A 199 -12.52 -0.31 2.87
N PRO A 200 -12.65 0.08 1.57
CA PRO A 200 -11.74 1.04 0.98
C PRO A 200 -11.82 2.41 1.65
N HIS A 201 -10.67 2.95 2.00
CA HIS A 201 -10.50 4.28 2.58
C HIS A 201 -9.92 5.22 1.52
N LEU A 202 -10.81 5.87 0.79
CA LEU A 202 -10.41 6.83 -0.24
C LEU A 202 -10.06 8.17 0.43
N LYS A 203 -8.82 8.55 0.37
CA LYS A 203 -8.29 9.79 0.94
C LYS A 203 -8.55 10.98 0.01
N PRO A 204 -8.70 12.21 0.56
CA PRO A 204 -9.07 13.39 -0.23
C PRO A 204 -7.98 13.87 -1.20
#